data_eb8898a4fb52d95ad529ba00ed509334
#
_entry.id   eb8898a4fb52d95ad529ba00ed509334
#
_cell.length_a   1.000
_cell.length_b   1.000
_cell.length_c   1.000
_cell.angle_alpha   90.00
_cell.angle_beta   90.00
_cell.angle_gamma   90.00
#
_symmetry.space_group_name_H-M   'P 1'
#
loop_
_entity.id
_entity.type
_entity.pdbx_description
1 polymer ?
#
loop_
_entity_poly.entity_id
_entity_poly.type
_entity_poly.pdbx_seq_one_letter_code
_entity_poly.pdbx_strand_id
1 'polypeptide(L)'
;ETDFNFTLYILIALALMCGCEQDYFKDLNASKIIVEQSKYDEYLINRHNGIHDLSGYMPKDSSRGIVLVHGFYPPKWPTKGFEWTVALKNMAKTTYPVWWFRHEWNDCPENNIRILDIALDSLKNNIEALELVYVIGHSNGGLIVADLAEKWDSEDLYISAHSIASGLNHYRDRLKSCAVQGKKEYVFGTNVEYIQWRTAKEVDGIFKNLVYDPQEVNLKNGKFVLLPKEWNGKR
;
A
#
# COMPACT_ATOMS: atom_id res chain seq x y z
N GLU A 1 24.87 15.87 -44.71
CA GLU A 1 23.42 15.45 -44.72
C GLU A 1 23.14 14.23 -43.81
N THR A 2 24.16 13.49 -43.39
CA THR A 2 23.96 12.28 -42.51
C THR A 2 23.90 12.62 -41.03
N ASP A 3 24.52 13.68 -40.55
CA ASP A 3 24.59 14.04 -39.13
C ASP A 3 23.31 14.73 -38.61
N PHE A 4 22.59 15.40 -39.49
CA PHE A 4 21.33 16.07 -39.09
C PHE A 4 20.20 15.09 -38.83
N ASN A 5 20.13 13.98 -39.58
CA ASN A 5 19.13 12.95 -39.36
C ASN A 5 19.34 12.15 -38.06
N PHE A 6 20.59 11.86 -37.69
CA PHE A 6 20.90 11.11 -36.47
C PHE A 6 20.52 11.90 -35.21
N THR A 7 20.79 13.21 -35.18
CA THR A 7 20.42 14.09 -34.05
C THR A 7 18.90 14.21 -33.93
N LEU A 8 18.17 14.26 -35.05
CA LEU A 8 16.70 14.30 -35.05
C LEU A 8 16.08 13.00 -34.51
N TYR A 9 16.64 11.82 -34.85
CA TYR A 9 16.18 10.55 -34.30
C TYR A 9 16.43 10.42 -32.79
N ILE A 10 17.55 10.91 -32.27
CA ILE A 10 17.84 10.94 -30.84
C ILE A 10 16.85 11.87 -30.10
N LEU A 11 16.55 13.04 -30.63
CA LEU A 11 15.58 13.97 -30.03
C LEU A 11 14.16 13.41 -30.07
N ILE A 12 13.76 12.72 -31.12
CA ILE A 12 12.45 12.06 -31.20
C ILE A 12 12.40 10.86 -30.21
N ALA A 13 13.47 10.06 -30.09
CA ALA A 13 13.54 8.97 -29.14
C ALA A 13 13.52 9.47 -27.68
N LEU A 14 14.21 10.56 -27.37
CA LEU A 14 14.16 11.22 -26.07
C LEU A 14 12.78 11.82 -25.76
N ALA A 15 12.11 12.43 -26.75
CA ALA A 15 10.76 12.94 -26.60
C ALA A 15 9.72 11.81 -26.40
N LEU A 16 9.91 10.65 -27.06
CA LEU A 16 9.08 9.48 -26.87
C LEU A 16 9.34 8.76 -25.53
N MET A 17 10.55 8.85 -24.98
CA MET A 17 10.85 8.35 -23.63
C MET A 17 10.35 9.28 -22.53
N CYS A 18 10.32 10.60 -22.74
CA CYS A 18 9.70 11.56 -21.82
C CYS A 18 8.16 11.55 -21.83
N GLY A 19 7.54 10.91 -22.82
CA GLY A 19 6.07 10.94 -23.01
C GLY A 19 5.29 9.84 -22.32
N CYS A 20 5.91 8.98 -21.50
CA CYS A 20 5.24 7.89 -20.80
C CYS A 20 5.43 7.87 -19.27
N GLU A 21 5.80 8.95 -18.64
CA GLU A 21 5.31 9.19 -17.29
C GLU A 21 3.83 9.54 -17.45
N GLN A 22 3.01 8.50 -17.44
CA GLN A 22 1.59 8.66 -17.22
C GLN A 22 1.45 9.50 -15.97
N ASP A 23 0.84 10.65 -16.12
CA ASP A 23 0.62 11.65 -15.08
C ASP A 23 -0.39 11.05 -14.09
N TYR A 24 0.06 10.06 -13.31
CA TYR A 24 -0.72 9.37 -12.27
C TYR A 24 -1.28 10.34 -11.22
N PHE A 25 -0.82 11.58 -11.25
CA PHE A 25 -1.12 12.63 -10.27
C PHE A 25 -2.04 13.72 -10.76
N LYS A 26 -2.35 13.79 -12.06
CA LYS A 26 -3.39 14.71 -12.54
C LYS A 26 -4.72 14.48 -11.87
N ASP A 27 -4.94 13.29 -11.34
CA ASP A 27 -6.20 12.83 -10.76
C ASP A 27 -6.23 12.69 -9.23
N LEU A 28 -5.18 13.09 -8.49
CA LEU A 28 -5.26 13.13 -7.02
C LEU A 28 -6.46 13.95 -6.52
N ASN A 29 -6.89 14.95 -7.29
CA ASN A 29 -8.08 15.75 -7.00
C ASN A 29 -9.38 15.23 -7.66
N ALA A 30 -9.31 14.29 -8.59
CA ALA A 30 -10.47 13.87 -9.39
C ALA A 30 -11.22 12.67 -8.82
N SER A 31 -10.61 11.88 -7.94
CA SER A 31 -11.22 10.67 -7.40
C SER A 31 -11.38 10.74 -5.88
N LYS A 32 -12.42 11.44 -5.46
CA LYS A 32 -12.81 11.45 -4.04
C LYS A 32 -13.63 10.23 -3.70
N ILE A 33 -13.23 9.52 -2.65
CA ILE A 33 -14.03 8.47 -2.02
C ILE A 33 -14.89 9.12 -0.95
N ILE A 34 -16.20 9.11 -1.15
CA ILE A 34 -17.14 9.65 -0.16
C ILE A 34 -17.43 8.55 0.85
N VAL A 35 -17.03 8.76 2.11
CA VAL A 35 -17.15 7.76 3.20
C VAL A 35 -18.57 7.25 3.35
N GLU A 36 -19.56 8.14 3.32
CA GLU A 36 -20.98 7.77 3.47
C GLU A 36 -21.53 6.92 2.31
N GLN A 37 -20.94 7.06 1.11
CA GLN A 37 -21.32 6.26 -0.07
C GLN A 37 -20.61 4.91 -0.10
N SER A 38 -19.57 4.72 0.70
CA SER A 38 -18.77 3.50 0.79
C SER A 38 -19.56 2.43 1.58
N LYS A 39 -20.55 1.81 0.96
CA LYS A 39 -21.35 0.76 1.60
C LYS A 39 -20.67 -0.60 1.56
N TYR A 40 -19.96 -0.88 0.47
CA TYR A 40 -19.29 -2.16 0.20
C TYR A 40 -17.88 -1.92 -0.31
N ASP A 41 -16.98 -2.86 -0.05
CA ASP A 41 -15.58 -2.82 -0.54
C ASP A 41 -15.49 -2.73 -2.06
N GLU A 42 -16.48 -3.23 -2.81
CA GLU A 42 -16.55 -3.11 -4.27
C GLU A 42 -16.46 -1.66 -4.74
N TYR A 43 -17.03 -0.73 -4.00
CA TYR A 43 -16.92 0.69 -4.30
C TYR A 43 -15.46 1.19 -4.28
N LEU A 44 -14.64 0.62 -3.41
CA LEU A 44 -13.22 0.95 -3.25
C LEU A 44 -12.37 0.25 -4.31
N ILE A 45 -12.63 -1.03 -4.52
CA ILE A 45 -11.83 -1.90 -5.41
C ILE A 45 -12.06 -1.58 -6.89
N ASN A 46 -13.23 -1.08 -7.25
CA ASN A 46 -13.53 -0.67 -8.63
C ASN A 46 -12.98 0.71 -9.01
N ARG A 47 -12.22 1.35 -8.12
CA ARG A 47 -11.47 2.57 -8.45
C ARG A 47 -10.28 2.23 -9.34
N HIS A 48 -9.76 3.23 -10.06
CA HIS A 48 -8.50 3.09 -10.79
C HIS A 48 -7.32 2.91 -9.81
N ASN A 49 -6.19 2.41 -10.30
CA ASN A 49 -4.98 2.28 -9.51
C ASN A 49 -4.47 3.65 -9.09
N GLY A 50 -3.91 3.74 -7.90
CA GLY A 50 -3.35 4.96 -7.34
C GLY A 50 -3.94 5.34 -5.99
N ILE A 51 -3.64 6.54 -5.54
CA ILE A 51 -4.08 7.07 -4.26
C ILE A 51 -5.36 7.90 -4.43
N HIS A 52 -6.28 7.78 -3.47
CA HIS A 52 -7.59 8.45 -3.51
C HIS A 52 -7.84 9.17 -2.20
N ASP A 53 -8.23 10.43 -2.28
CA ASP A 53 -8.66 11.19 -1.12
C ASP A 53 -9.95 10.63 -0.53
N LEU A 54 -9.99 10.53 0.79
CA LEU A 54 -11.20 10.24 1.51
C LEU A 54 -11.93 11.54 1.87
N SER A 55 -13.19 11.67 1.48
CA SER A 55 -14.00 12.85 1.74
C SER A 55 -15.25 12.52 2.59
N GLY A 56 -15.96 13.54 3.03
CA GLY A 56 -17.12 13.39 3.91
C GLY A 56 -16.77 13.52 5.41
N TYR A 57 -15.57 13.99 5.72
CA TYR A 57 -15.12 14.38 7.03
C TYR A 57 -14.15 15.57 6.92
N MET A 58 -13.84 16.20 8.05
CA MET A 58 -12.98 17.40 8.08
C MET A 58 -11.70 17.10 8.87
N PRO A 59 -10.60 16.74 8.21
CA PRO A 59 -9.32 16.61 8.90
C PRO A 59 -8.90 17.97 9.48
N LYS A 60 -8.34 17.95 10.69
CA LYS A 60 -7.93 19.16 11.43
C LYS A 60 -6.41 19.28 11.58
N ASP A 61 -5.71 18.18 11.37
CA ASP A 61 -4.26 18.09 11.52
C ASP A 61 -3.67 17.46 10.27
N SER A 62 -2.94 18.24 9.49
CA SER A 62 -2.29 17.80 8.27
C SER A 62 -0.81 17.43 8.48
N SER A 63 -0.29 17.52 9.73
CA SER A 63 1.07 17.07 10.02
C SER A 63 1.23 15.55 9.95
N ARG A 64 0.11 14.83 10.03
CA ARG A 64 0.04 13.38 9.94
C ARG A 64 -1.02 12.93 8.97
N GLY A 65 -0.84 11.73 8.40
CA GLY A 65 -1.81 11.16 7.48
C GLY A 65 -1.91 9.65 7.60
N ILE A 66 -2.93 9.05 7.01
CA ILE A 66 -3.17 7.61 7.01
C ILE A 66 -3.40 7.14 5.59
N VAL A 67 -2.58 6.20 5.11
CA VAL A 67 -2.77 5.52 3.81
C VAL A 67 -3.15 4.07 4.07
N LEU A 68 -4.29 3.64 3.51
CA LEU A 68 -4.78 2.27 3.62
C LEU A 68 -4.53 1.50 2.33
N VAL A 69 -3.85 0.36 2.41
CA VAL A 69 -3.42 -0.48 1.28
C VAL A 69 -4.11 -1.84 1.37
N HIS A 70 -4.99 -2.13 0.40
CA HIS A 70 -5.78 -3.36 0.43
C HIS A 70 -4.98 -4.61 0.08
N GLY A 71 -5.56 -5.79 0.39
CA GLY A 71 -5.01 -7.08 0.03
C GLY A 71 -5.46 -7.59 -1.35
N PHE A 72 -5.25 -8.89 -1.58
CA PHE A 72 -5.80 -9.58 -2.74
C PHE A 72 -7.33 -9.62 -2.66
N TYR A 73 -7.99 -9.23 -3.74
CA TYR A 73 -9.45 -9.12 -3.79
C TYR A 73 -10.01 -9.79 -5.06
N PRO A 74 -10.08 -11.13 -5.10
CA PRO A 74 -10.57 -11.82 -6.28
C PRO A 74 -12.04 -11.51 -6.55
N PRO A 75 -12.44 -11.40 -7.82
CA PRO A 75 -13.84 -11.21 -8.18
C PRO A 75 -14.74 -12.28 -7.53
N LYS A 76 -15.92 -11.88 -7.10
CA LYS A 76 -16.95 -12.76 -6.52
C LYS A 76 -16.54 -13.48 -5.23
N TRP A 77 -15.63 -12.90 -4.44
CA TRP A 77 -15.29 -13.46 -3.14
C TRP A 77 -16.47 -13.27 -2.16
N PRO A 78 -17.15 -14.34 -1.75
CA PRO A 78 -18.47 -14.24 -1.09
C PRO A 78 -18.41 -13.69 0.35
N THR A 79 -17.25 -13.74 0.99
CA THR A 79 -17.05 -13.27 2.37
C THR A 79 -16.53 -11.84 2.44
N LYS A 80 -16.25 -11.23 1.29
CA LYS A 80 -15.71 -9.88 1.17
C LYS A 80 -16.84 -8.89 0.89
N GLY A 81 -16.82 -7.75 1.49
CA GLY A 81 -17.80 -6.72 1.20
C GLY A 81 -17.85 -5.58 2.19
N PHE A 82 -17.26 -5.76 3.37
CA PHE A 82 -17.37 -4.79 4.47
C PHE A 82 -16.05 -4.51 5.19
N GLU A 83 -14.98 -5.22 4.87
CA GLU A 83 -13.73 -5.17 5.63
C GLU A 83 -13.10 -3.78 5.63
N TRP A 84 -12.95 -3.20 4.46
CA TRP A 84 -12.30 -1.91 4.29
C TRP A 84 -13.25 -0.74 4.53
N THR A 85 -14.52 -0.86 4.19
CA THR A 85 -15.51 0.19 4.46
C THR A 85 -15.67 0.45 5.94
N VAL A 86 -15.56 -0.59 6.79
CA VAL A 86 -15.56 -0.44 8.25
C VAL A 86 -14.29 0.26 8.73
N ALA A 87 -13.13 -0.14 8.22
CA ALA A 87 -11.85 0.48 8.54
C ALA A 87 -11.84 1.97 8.15
N LEU A 88 -12.25 2.30 6.92
CA LEU A 88 -12.33 3.67 6.43
C LEU A 88 -13.24 4.55 7.29
N LYS A 89 -14.44 4.06 7.64
CA LYS A 89 -15.37 4.79 8.50
C LYS A 89 -14.82 5.05 9.90
N ASN A 90 -14.00 4.16 10.42
CA ASN A 90 -13.34 4.38 11.70
C ASN A 90 -12.15 5.35 11.57
N MET A 91 -11.34 5.24 10.52
CA MET A 91 -10.23 6.16 10.27
C MET A 91 -10.72 7.58 9.97
N ALA A 92 -11.86 7.75 9.30
CA ALA A 92 -12.49 9.05 9.07
C ALA A 92 -12.95 9.77 10.37
N LYS A 93 -12.96 9.09 11.52
CA LYS A 93 -13.20 9.72 12.82
C LYS A 93 -11.94 10.34 13.43
N THR A 94 -10.78 10.07 12.85
CA THR A 94 -9.51 10.69 13.27
C THR A 94 -9.47 12.16 12.83
N THR A 95 -8.50 12.91 13.34
CA THR A 95 -8.26 14.29 12.93
C THR A 95 -7.34 14.41 11.73
N TYR A 96 -6.80 13.29 11.22
CA TYR A 96 -5.83 13.24 10.15
C TYR A 96 -6.49 13.05 8.78
N PRO A 97 -5.91 13.53 7.66
CA PRO A 97 -6.28 13.11 6.32
C PRO A 97 -6.10 11.59 6.16
N VAL A 98 -7.02 11.00 5.42
CA VAL A 98 -7.03 9.55 5.15
C VAL A 98 -7.10 9.35 3.65
N TRP A 99 -6.24 8.48 3.15
CA TRP A 99 -6.20 8.09 1.75
C TRP A 99 -6.38 6.59 1.59
N TRP A 100 -7.00 6.23 0.49
CA TRP A 100 -7.11 4.87 0.03
C TRP A 100 -6.14 4.63 -1.11
N PHE A 101 -5.26 3.64 -0.98
CA PHE A 101 -4.40 3.21 -2.08
C PHE A 101 -4.98 1.96 -2.72
N ARG A 102 -5.47 2.12 -3.96
CA ARG A 102 -5.91 1.01 -4.80
C ARG A 102 -4.75 0.57 -5.67
N HIS A 103 -4.43 -0.72 -5.64
CA HIS A 103 -3.37 -1.31 -6.45
C HIS A 103 -3.87 -2.50 -7.27
N GLU A 104 -3.19 -2.84 -8.36
CA GLU A 104 -3.50 -4.03 -9.13
C GLU A 104 -2.89 -5.26 -8.44
N TRP A 105 -3.74 -6.01 -7.74
CA TRP A 105 -3.29 -7.17 -6.93
C TRP A 105 -2.83 -8.37 -7.75
N ASN A 106 -3.06 -8.38 -9.07
CA ASN A 106 -2.56 -9.40 -10.00
C ASN A 106 -1.24 -9.01 -10.67
N ASP A 107 -0.82 -7.76 -10.53
CA ASP A 107 0.45 -7.26 -11.04
C ASP A 107 1.60 -7.61 -10.09
N CYS A 108 2.82 -7.44 -10.58
CA CYS A 108 4.01 -7.61 -9.76
C CYS A 108 4.05 -6.59 -8.62
N PRO A 109 4.39 -7.02 -7.40
CA PRO A 109 4.43 -6.11 -6.24
C PRO A 109 5.32 -4.90 -6.44
N GLU A 110 6.46 -5.03 -7.14
CA GLU A 110 7.39 -3.93 -7.42
C GLU A 110 6.75 -2.76 -8.16
N ASN A 111 5.79 -3.01 -9.06
CA ASN A 111 5.05 -1.95 -9.74
C ASN A 111 4.17 -1.17 -8.74
N ASN A 112 3.47 -1.92 -7.88
CA ASN A 112 2.59 -1.33 -6.87
C ASN A 112 3.39 -0.58 -5.78
N ILE A 113 4.57 -1.09 -5.40
CA ILE A 113 5.49 -0.42 -4.47
C ILE A 113 5.93 0.92 -5.06
N ARG A 114 6.39 0.93 -6.32
CA ARG A 114 6.82 2.16 -7.00
C ARG A 114 5.70 3.20 -7.09
N ILE A 115 4.46 2.78 -7.39
CA ILE A 115 3.31 3.70 -7.45
C ILE A 115 2.99 4.26 -6.07
N LEU A 116 3.08 3.45 -5.02
CA LEU A 116 2.84 3.91 -3.64
C LEU A 116 3.93 4.87 -3.17
N ASP A 117 5.18 4.59 -3.49
CA ASP A 117 6.34 5.44 -3.22
C ASP A 117 6.16 6.84 -3.82
N ILE A 118 5.93 6.90 -5.14
CA ILE A 118 5.64 8.16 -5.85
C ILE A 118 4.41 8.87 -5.25
N ALA A 119 3.38 8.12 -4.82
CA ALA A 119 2.19 8.71 -4.22
C ALA A 119 2.51 9.39 -2.88
N LEU A 120 3.35 8.78 -2.03
CA LEU A 120 3.77 9.37 -0.76
C LEU A 120 4.60 10.65 -0.97
N ASP A 121 5.53 10.64 -1.93
CA ASP A 121 6.29 11.83 -2.32
C ASP A 121 5.37 12.95 -2.79
N SER A 122 4.37 12.61 -3.61
CA SER A 122 3.40 13.59 -4.08
C SER A 122 2.55 14.15 -2.93
N LEU A 123 2.14 13.33 -1.96
CA LEU A 123 1.44 13.82 -0.78
C LEU A 123 2.29 14.81 0.00
N LYS A 124 3.57 14.50 0.23
CA LYS A 124 4.52 15.41 0.91
C LYS A 124 4.68 16.72 0.16
N ASN A 125 4.84 16.67 -1.17
CA ASN A 125 5.00 17.86 -2.01
C ASN A 125 3.76 18.77 -2.03
N ASN A 126 2.56 18.18 -1.92
CA ASN A 126 1.30 18.92 -1.91
C ASN A 126 0.83 19.36 -0.51
N ILE A 127 1.36 18.74 0.55
CA ILE A 127 1.00 19.01 1.93
C ILE A 127 2.29 19.28 2.70
N GLU A 128 2.75 20.52 2.64
CA GLU A 128 4.02 20.95 3.27
C GLU A 128 4.13 20.56 4.75
N ALA A 129 3.02 20.67 5.48
CA ALA A 129 2.94 20.32 6.90
C ALA A 129 3.03 18.83 7.19
N LEU A 130 2.98 17.93 6.17
CA LEU A 130 2.97 16.49 6.37
C LEU A 130 4.36 15.98 6.80
N GLU A 131 4.47 15.48 8.01
CA GLU A 131 5.72 14.98 8.61
C GLU A 131 5.70 13.47 8.82
N LEU A 132 4.52 12.87 8.99
CA LEU A 132 4.34 11.44 9.28
C LEU A 132 3.17 10.86 8.52
N VAL A 133 3.38 9.71 7.87
CA VAL A 133 2.29 8.91 7.29
C VAL A 133 2.25 7.52 7.91
N TYR A 134 1.07 7.15 8.44
CA TYR A 134 0.76 5.76 8.79
C TYR A 134 0.37 5.00 7.52
N VAL A 135 1.21 4.09 7.06
CA VAL A 135 0.94 3.26 5.88
C VAL A 135 0.51 1.87 6.35
N ILE A 136 -0.78 1.56 6.20
CA ILE A 136 -1.39 0.36 6.78
C ILE A 136 -1.83 -0.59 5.67
N GLY A 137 -1.16 -1.72 5.56
CA GLY A 137 -1.44 -2.74 4.55
C GLY A 137 -1.97 -4.05 5.13
N HIS A 138 -2.96 -4.65 4.48
CA HIS A 138 -3.49 -5.96 4.85
C HIS A 138 -3.15 -7.02 3.81
N SER A 139 -2.75 -8.22 4.24
CA SER A 139 -2.46 -9.36 3.37
C SER A 139 -1.43 -9.00 2.27
N ASN A 140 -1.80 -9.03 0.99
CA ASN A 140 -0.92 -8.61 -0.12
C ASN A 140 -0.49 -7.13 -0.01
N GLY A 141 -1.37 -6.26 0.47
CA GLY A 141 -1.03 -4.87 0.76
C GLY A 141 0.02 -4.74 1.86
N GLY A 142 0.01 -5.65 2.84
CA GLY A 142 1.04 -5.69 3.87
C GLY A 142 2.43 -6.09 3.33
N LEU A 143 2.51 -6.93 2.29
CA LEU A 143 3.76 -7.21 1.59
C LEU A 143 4.28 -5.95 0.87
N ILE A 144 3.39 -5.23 0.16
CA ILE A 144 3.74 -3.97 -0.51
C ILE A 144 4.29 -2.96 0.50
N VAL A 145 3.62 -2.83 1.66
CA VAL A 145 4.04 -1.91 2.74
C VAL A 145 5.38 -2.31 3.35
N ALA A 146 5.64 -3.62 3.56
CA ALA A 146 6.91 -4.09 4.10
C ALA A 146 8.08 -3.81 3.16
N ASP A 147 7.91 -4.08 1.87
CA ASP A 147 8.95 -3.85 0.87
C ASP A 147 9.17 -2.36 0.57
N LEU A 148 8.11 -1.54 0.62
CA LEU A 148 8.24 -0.08 0.59
C LEU A 148 9.05 0.40 1.79
N ALA A 149 8.67 -0.01 3.00
CA ALA A 149 9.30 0.41 4.25
C ALA A 149 10.80 0.07 4.31
N GLU A 150 11.20 -1.07 3.75
CA GLU A 150 12.61 -1.45 3.69
C GLU A 150 13.42 -0.59 2.72
N LYS A 151 12.78 -0.04 1.67
CA LYS A 151 13.42 0.79 0.65
C LYS A 151 13.27 2.28 0.90
N TRP A 152 12.47 2.65 1.90
CA TRP A 152 12.14 4.04 2.18
C TRP A 152 13.38 4.82 2.63
N ASP A 153 13.72 5.87 1.90
CA ASP A 153 14.92 6.69 2.11
C ASP A 153 14.63 8.21 2.16
N SER A 154 13.34 8.60 2.14
CA SER A 154 12.96 10.00 2.25
C SER A 154 13.46 10.61 3.57
N GLU A 155 14.14 11.75 3.48
CA GLU A 155 14.60 12.50 4.65
C GLU A 155 13.51 13.41 5.23
N ASP A 156 12.54 13.80 4.39
CA ASP A 156 11.54 14.80 4.72
C ASP A 156 10.18 14.24 5.17
N LEU A 157 10.00 12.93 5.03
CA LEU A 157 8.76 12.26 5.41
C LEU A 157 9.06 10.98 6.19
N TYR A 158 8.62 10.93 7.44
CA TYR A 158 8.66 9.72 8.25
C TYR A 158 7.48 8.81 7.94
N ILE A 159 7.69 7.50 7.87
CA ILE A 159 6.59 6.54 7.75
C ILE A 159 6.50 5.61 8.96
N SER A 160 5.27 5.40 9.46
CA SER A 160 4.94 4.32 10.37
C SER A 160 4.20 3.24 9.57
N ALA A 161 4.94 2.21 9.21
CA ALA A 161 4.51 1.16 8.29
C ALA A 161 3.96 -0.05 9.05
N HIS A 162 2.72 -0.45 8.71
CA HIS A 162 2.00 -1.52 9.39
C HIS A 162 1.59 -2.60 8.40
N SER A 163 2.08 -3.82 8.58
CA SER A 163 1.66 -5.00 7.80
C SER A 163 0.76 -5.89 8.65
N ILE A 164 -0.48 -6.08 8.22
CA ILE A 164 -1.49 -6.84 8.97
C ILE A 164 -1.78 -8.16 8.25
N ALA A 165 -1.70 -9.30 8.94
CA ALA A 165 -2.01 -10.63 8.42
C ALA A 165 -1.33 -10.91 7.06
N SER A 166 -0.05 -10.54 6.94
CA SER A 166 0.70 -10.60 5.69
C SER A 166 1.73 -11.72 5.70
N GLY A 167 1.67 -12.58 4.67
CA GLY A 167 2.65 -13.63 4.46
C GLY A 167 3.92 -13.09 3.81
N LEU A 168 4.79 -12.46 4.60
CA LEU A 168 6.03 -11.81 4.15
C LEU A 168 7.09 -12.79 3.64
N ASN A 169 7.04 -14.05 4.12
CA ASN A 169 7.91 -15.14 3.70
C ASN A 169 7.13 -16.14 2.84
N HIS A 170 6.26 -15.67 1.94
CA HIS A 170 5.44 -16.54 1.14
C HIS A 170 5.75 -16.40 -0.35
N TYR A 171 6.30 -17.46 -0.93
CA TYR A 171 6.43 -17.58 -2.37
C TYR A 171 5.07 -17.87 -3.01
N ARG A 172 4.71 -17.10 -4.01
CA ARG A 172 3.47 -17.30 -4.78
C ARG A 172 3.80 -17.65 -6.21
N ASP A 173 3.41 -18.84 -6.66
CA ASP A 173 3.68 -19.32 -8.03
C ASP A 173 3.23 -18.33 -9.12
N ARG A 174 2.11 -17.63 -8.91
CA ARG A 174 1.61 -16.63 -9.84
C ARG A 174 2.50 -15.40 -9.98
N LEU A 175 3.36 -15.13 -8.99
CA LEU A 175 4.28 -14.01 -8.96
C LEU A 175 5.74 -14.42 -9.17
N LYS A 176 5.99 -15.67 -9.61
CA LYS A 176 7.35 -16.21 -9.75
C LYS A 176 8.24 -15.46 -10.74
N SER A 177 7.63 -14.72 -11.67
CA SER A 177 8.36 -13.86 -12.62
C SER A 177 8.64 -12.45 -12.07
N CYS A 178 8.10 -12.10 -10.91
CA CYS A 178 8.27 -10.79 -10.30
C CYS A 178 9.59 -10.71 -9.52
N ALA A 179 10.18 -9.53 -9.46
CA ALA A 179 11.43 -9.30 -8.73
C ALA A 179 11.23 -9.38 -7.21
N VAL A 180 10.09 -8.86 -6.73
CA VAL A 180 9.72 -8.92 -5.31
C VAL A 180 9.06 -10.26 -4.99
N GLN A 181 9.72 -11.03 -4.16
CA GLN A 181 9.24 -12.29 -3.60
C GLN A 181 9.28 -12.21 -2.07
N GLY A 182 8.53 -13.07 -1.42
CA GLY A 182 8.63 -13.22 0.03
C GLY A 182 10.05 -13.58 0.46
N LYS A 183 10.54 -12.94 1.49
CA LYS A 183 11.90 -13.13 2.02
C LYS A 183 11.87 -13.37 3.52
N LYS A 184 12.96 -13.93 4.05
CA LYS A 184 13.06 -14.32 5.47
C LYS A 184 13.56 -13.20 6.38
N GLU A 185 14.07 -12.12 5.81
CA GLU A 185 14.64 -11.00 6.57
C GLU A 185 14.25 -9.67 5.92
N TYR A 186 13.92 -8.70 6.76
CA TYR A 186 13.70 -7.30 6.42
C TYR A 186 14.56 -6.41 7.31
N VAL A 187 15.12 -5.35 6.73
CA VAL A 187 15.97 -4.38 7.44
C VAL A 187 15.42 -2.98 7.19
N PHE A 188 14.96 -2.31 8.24
CA PHE A 188 14.33 -0.99 8.12
C PHE A 188 15.30 0.14 8.47
N GLY A 189 15.18 1.25 7.75
CA GLY A 189 15.96 2.47 7.96
C GLY A 189 15.52 3.27 9.19
N THR A 190 16.19 4.39 9.42
CA THR A 190 15.94 5.27 10.58
C THR A 190 14.67 6.09 10.46
N ASN A 191 14.23 6.39 9.22
CA ASN A 191 13.02 7.18 8.95
C ASN A 191 11.76 6.33 8.83
N VAL A 192 11.83 5.09 9.36
CA VAL A 192 10.75 4.11 9.33
C VAL A 192 10.52 3.53 10.71
N GLU A 193 9.28 3.57 11.19
CA GLU A 193 8.83 2.63 12.20
C GLU A 193 8.08 1.50 11.51
N TYR A 194 8.53 0.24 11.67
CA TYR A 194 7.84 -0.90 11.07
C TYR A 194 7.23 -1.83 12.13
N ILE A 195 5.94 -2.14 11.96
CA ILE A 195 5.20 -3.04 12.84
C ILE A 195 4.46 -4.10 12.01
N GLN A 196 4.78 -5.36 12.25
CA GLN A 196 4.03 -6.49 11.71
C GLN A 196 2.98 -6.96 12.71
N TRP A 197 1.71 -6.99 12.31
CA TRP A 197 0.58 -7.52 13.07
C TRP A 197 0.28 -8.92 12.58
N ARG A 198 0.69 -9.94 13.35
CA ARG A 198 0.56 -11.35 12.98
C ARG A 198 -0.74 -11.93 13.53
N THR A 199 -1.46 -12.63 12.69
CA THR A 199 -2.55 -13.52 13.12
C THR A 199 -1.99 -14.81 13.69
N ALA A 200 -2.73 -15.48 14.56
CA ALA A 200 -2.36 -16.83 14.96
C ALA A 200 -2.60 -17.78 13.78
N LYS A 201 -1.52 -18.42 13.28
CA LYS A 201 -1.54 -19.24 12.06
C LYS A 201 -2.65 -20.29 12.06
N GLU A 202 -2.87 -20.98 13.16
CA GLU A 202 -3.82 -22.07 13.28
C GLU A 202 -5.29 -21.68 13.13
N VAL A 203 -5.61 -20.38 13.29
CA VAL A 203 -6.96 -19.86 13.09
C VAL A 203 -7.06 -18.94 11.86
N ASP A 204 -5.94 -18.63 11.21
CA ASP A 204 -5.92 -17.84 9.99
C ASP A 204 -6.57 -18.57 8.82
N GLY A 205 -7.43 -17.87 8.07
CA GLY A 205 -8.17 -18.47 6.97
C GLY A 205 -7.30 -18.95 5.81
N ILE A 206 -6.13 -18.32 5.61
CA ILE A 206 -5.21 -18.60 4.51
C ILE A 206 -4.03 -19.46 4.97
N PHE A 207 -3.45 -19.19 6.15
CA PHE A 207 -2.18 -19.76 6.57
C PHE A 207 -2.31 -21.08 7.35
N LYS A 208 -3.48 -21.38 7.91
CA LYS A 208 -3.70 -22.54 8.80
C LYS A 208 -3.30 -23.88 8.20
N ASN A 209 -3.41 -24.03 6.89
CA ASN A 209 -3.08 -25.28 6.18
C ASN A 209 -1.63 -25.33 5.66
N LEU A 210 -0.84 -24.28 5.84
CA LEU A 210 0.56 -24.29 5.44
C LEU A 210 1.43 -25.00 6.47
N VAL A 211 2.50 -25.66 6.01
CA VAL A 211 3.45 -26.37 6.86
C VAL A 211 4.22 -25.40 7.77
N TYR A 212 4.48 -24.18 7.28
CA TYR A 212 5.17 -23.12 8.02
C TYR A 212 4.26 -21.90 8.18
N ASP A 213 4.63 -20.99 9.08
CA ASP A 213 3.96 -19.69 9.16
C ASP A 213 4.64 -18.69 8.23
N PRO A 214 3.97 -18.26 7.15
CA PRO A 214 4.55 -17.31 6.21
C PRO A 214 4.68 -15.89 6.78
N GLN A 215 4.14 -15.62 7.95
CA GLN A 215 4.29 -14.36 8.66
C GLN A 215 5.63 -14.30 9.45
N GLU A 216 6.25 -15.45 9.71
CA GLU A 216 7.50 -15.51 10.44
C GLU A 216 8.69 -15.06 9.59
N VAL A 217 9.18 -13.87 9.90
CA VAL A 217 10.37 -13.26 9.30
C VAL A 217 11.22 -12.61 10.38
N ASN A 218 12.51 -12.44 10.09
CA ASN A 218 13.41 -11.65 10.91
C ASN A 218 13.23 -10.17 10.58
N LEU A 219 12.99 -9.35 11.59
CA LEU A 219 12.76 -7.91 11.45
C LEU A 219 13.91 -7.16 12.15
N LYS A 220 14.89 -6.67 11.38
CA LYS A 220 15.93 -5.78 11.90
C LYS A 220 15.41 -4.35 11.94
N ASN A 221 15.46 -3.72 13.11
CA ASN A 221 14.90 -2.40 13.38
C ASN A 221 13.37 -2.32 13.21
N GLY A 222 12.69 -3.45 13.27
CA GLY A 222 11.23 -3.57 13.26
C GLY A 222 10.74 -4.42 14.42
N LYS A 223 9.43 -4.43 14.62
CA LYS A 223 8.79 -5.23 15.68
C LYS A 223 7.56 -5.96 15.14
N PHE A 224 7.13 -7.00 15.84
CA PHE A 224 5.85 -7.64 15.58
C PHE A 224 4.95 -7.64 16.81
N VAL A 225 3.66 -7.73 16.55
CA VAL A 225 2.61 -7.88 17.56
C VAL A 225 1.75 -9.07 17.14
N LEU A 226 1.54 -10.01 18.06
CA LEU A 226 0.62 -11.12 17.82
C LEU A 226 -0.79 -10.67 18.14
N LEU A 227 -1.66 -10.75 17.15
CA LEU A 227 -3.08 -10.47 17.33
C LEU A 227 -3.76 -11.58 18.15
N PRO A 228 -4.72 -11.26 19.00
CA PRO A 228 -5.47 -12.27 19.76
C PRO A 228 -6.26 -13.17 18.79
N LYS A 229 -6.41 -14.44 19.14
CA LYS A 229 -7.20 -15.39 18.35
C LYS A 229 -8.68 -15.01 18.25
N GLU A 230 -9.16 -14.26 19.21
CA GLU A 230 -10.54 -13.76 19.28
C GLU A 230 -10.55 -12.33 19.80
N TRP A 231 -11.42 -11.51 19.25
CA TRP A 231 -11.66 -10.15 19.68
C TRP A 231 -13.16 -9.97 19.99
N ASN A 232 -13.50 -9.64 21.23
CA ASN A 232 -14.89 -9.52 21.67
C ASN A 232 -15.77 -10.75 21.32
N GLY A 233 -15.23 -11.97 21.50
CA GLY A 233 -15.92 -13.23 21.20
C GLY A 233 -16.10 -13.52 19.70
N LYS A 234 -15.42 -12.77 18.83
CA LYS A 234 -15.41 -12.98 17.38
C LYS A 234 -13.99 -13.31 16.91
N ARG A 235 -13.93 -14.19 15.93
CA ARG A 235 -12.70 -14.54 15.20
C ARG A 235 -12.49 -13.61 14.03
#